data_9c425595742419c3aa51f5aad33e17ab
#
_entry.id   9c425595742419c3aa51f5aad33e17ab
#
_cell.length_a   1.000
_cell.length_b   1.000
_cell.length_c   1.000
_cell.angle_alpha   90.00
_cell.angle_beta   90.00
_cell.angle_gamma   90.00
#
_symmetry.space_group_name_H-M   'P 1'
#
loop_
_entity.id
_entity.type
_entity.pdbx_description
1 polymer ?
#
loop_
_entity_poly.entity_id
_entity_poly.type
_entity_poly.pdbx_seq_one_letter_code
_entity_poly.pdbx_strand_id
1 'polypeptide(L)'
;MRQAAERDVDQDPEFAIFRYSVAFLKGDEKAMATIAAEAKERNAGLDQFYELQATVAAFHGKLRDARSGTRHAVDLAMRTGQRESAAHHAADMAMIEAMTGDASAARSLTDEALALSSEGRDVIAQAGLALAFANDPHAARIAEKLDRQFPEDTLVQFVHVPVIRALIAMHGDRPAQAISLLETSTPYELGWASYGGDVFL
;
A
#
# COMPACT_ATOMS: atom_id res chain seq x y z
N MET A 1 2.62 -7.61 26.83
CA MET A 1 2.59 -9.01 26.38
C MET A 1 1.77 -9.92 27.31
N ARG A 2 2.06 -10.09 28.63
CA ARG A 2 1.25 -10.94 29.51
C ARG A 2 -0.25 -10.56 29.60
N GLN A 3 -0.61 -9.28 29.62
CA GLN A 3 -2.01 -8.83 29.66
C GLN A 3 -2.81 -9.03 28.38
N ALA A 4 -2.16 -9.16 27.22
CA ALA A 4 -2.81 -9.43 25.95
C ALA A 4 -3.24 -10.91 25.83
N ALA A 5 -2.38 -11.83 26.30
CA ALA A 5 -2.70 -13.27 26.35
C ALA A 5 -3.90 -13.58 27.26
N GLU A 6 -4.11 -12.79 28.34
CA GLU A 6 -5.24 -12.94 29.26
C GLU A 6 -6.58 -12.47 28.66
N ARG A 7 -6.57 -11.75 27.52
CA ARG A 7 -7.78 -11.18 26.89
C ARG A 7 -8.11 -11.78 25.51
N ASP A 8 -7.48 -12.86 25.13
CA ASP A 8 -7.63 -13.49 23.79
C ASP A 8 -7.24 -12.57 22.59
N VAL A 9 -6.64 -11.41 22.87
CA VAL A 9 -6.19 -10.43 21.88
C VAL A 9 -5.04 -10.99 21.01
N ASP A 10 -4.31 -11.98 21.54
CA ASP A 10 -3.27 -12.71 20.79
C ASP A 10 -3.85 -13.52 19.60
N GLN A 11 -5.16 -13.68 19.53
CA GLN A 11 -5.87 -14.38 18.47
C GLN A 11 -6.22 -13.49 17.27
N ASP A 12 -6.16 -12.15 17.47
CA ASP A 12 -6.52 -11.19 16.43
C ASP A 12 -5.45 -11.19 15.31
N PRO A 13 -5.85 -11.36 14.03
CA PRO A 13 -4.92 -11.27 12.89
C PRO A 13 -4.16 -9.94 12.83
N GLU A 14 -4.80 -8.82 13.17
CA GLU A 14 -4.17 -7.51 13.21
C GLU A 14 -3.03 -7.45 14.24
N PHE A 15 -3.18 -8.16 15.34
CA PHE A 15 -2.11 -8.23 16.35
C PHE A 15 -0.89 -9.00 15.85
N ALA A 16 -1.08 -10.04 15.04
CA ALA A 16 0.02 -10.75 14.39
C ALA A 16 0.78 -9.84 13.41
N ILE A 17 0.07 -9.04 12.61
CA ILE A 17 0.63 -8.04 11.70
C ILE A 17 1.47 -7.02 12.49
N PHE A 18 0.93 -6.48 13.57
CA PHE A 18 1.64 -5.52 14.42
C PHE A 18 2.91 -6.14 15.07
N ARG A 19 2.81 -7.35 15.63
CA ARG A 19 3.97 -8.06 16.20
C ARG A 19 5.06 -8.31 15.17
N TYR A 20 4.68 -8.70 13.95
CA TYR A 20 5.61 -8.94 12.85
C TYR A 20 6.32 -7.65 12.44
N SER A 21 5.61 -6.54 12.31
CA SER A 21 6.17 -5.22 12.01
C SER A 21 7.16 -4.76 13.09
N VAL A 22 6.83 -4.96 14.37
CA VAL A 22 7.76 -4.66 15.48
C VAL A 22 9.01 -5.54 15.45
N ALA A 23 8.87 -6.82 15.13
CA ALA A 23 10.00 -7.74 14.97
C ALA A 23 10.90 -7.33 13.80
N PHE A 24 10.29 -6.94 12.68
CA PHE A 24 11.00 -6.39 11.51
C PHE A 24 11.82 -5.14 11.89
N LEU A 25 11.21 -4.16 12.54
CA LEU A 25 11.89 -2.93 12.97
C LEU A 25 13.07 -3.19 13.93
N LYS A 26 13.02 -4.30 14.68
CA LYS A 26 14.09 -4.74 15.58
C LYS A 26 15.15 -5.60 14.88
N GLY A 27 14.95 -5.99 13.64
CA GLY A 27 15.80 -6.96 12.94
C GLY A 27 15.75 -8.37 13.54
N ASP A 28 14.66 -8.72 14.26
CA ASP A 28 14.50 -10.02 14.90
C ASP A 28 13.89 -11.06 13.94
N GLU A 29 14.74 -11.59 13.05
CA GLU A 29 14.32 -12.59 12.05
C GLU A 29 13.71 -13.84 12.68
N LYS A 30 14.18 -14.24 13.87
CA LYS A 30 13.65 -15.41 14.58
C LYS A 30 12.21 -15.17 15.05
N ALA A 31 11.94 -14.02 15.63
CA ALA A 31 10.58 -13.63 16.01
C ALA A 31 9.68 -13.53 14.79
N MET A 32 10.14 -12.92 13.69
CA MET A 32 9.40 -12.85 12.43
C MET A 32 9.01 -14.24 11.91
N ALA A 33 9.96 -15.19 11.88
CA ALA A 33 9.68 -16.55 11.43
C ALA A 33 8.66 -17.27 12.34
N THR A 34 8.74 -17.08 13.65
CA THR A 34 7.79 -17.66 14.62
C THR A 34 6.39 -17.11 14.41
N ILE A 35 6.25 -15.77 14.29
CA ILE A 35 4.96 -15.11 14.08
C ILE A 35 4.34 -15.54 12.73
N ALA A 36 5.17 -15.69 11.69
CA ALA A 36 4.73 -16.17 10.39
C ALA A 36 4.17 -17.60 10.45
N ALA A 37 4.78 -18.48 11.20
CA ALA A 37 4.29 -19.84 11.41
C ALA A 37 2.95 -19.83 12.17
N GLU A 38 2.85 -19.07 13.26
CA GLU A 38 1.62 -18.91 14.04
C GLU A 38 0.45 -18.35 13.20
N ALA A 39 0.71 -17.35 12.37
CA ALA A 39 -0.32 -16.75 11.50
C ALA A 39 -0.87 -17.76 10.48
N LYS A 40 -0.01 -18.59 9.90
CA LYS A 40 -0.41 -19.67 8.96
C LYS A 40 -1.32 -20.71 9.61
N GLU A 41 -1.06 -21.08 10.85
CA GLU A 41 -1.87 -22.06 11.58
C GLU A 41 -3.28 -21.52 11.89
N ARG A 42 -3.40 -20.23 12.14
CA ARG A 42 -4.68 -19.58 12.48
C ARG A 42 -5.63 -19.37 11.32
N ASN A 43 -5.12 -19.29 10.11
CA ASN A 43 -5.88 -19.16 8.86
C ASN A 43 -6.81 -17.94 8.75
N ALA A 44 -6.65 -16.90 9.59
CA ALA A 44 -7.41 -15.66 9.56
C ALA A 44 -6.51 -14.47 9.17
N GLY A 45 -7.00 -13.57 8.32
CA GLY A 45 -6.24 -12.40 7.84
C GLY A 45 -4.95 -12.76 7.09
N LEU A 46 -4.91 -13.93 6.48
CA LEU A 46 -3.71 -14.46 5.83
C LEU A 46 -3.29 -13.64 4.61
N ASP A 47 -4.22 -13.08 3.88
CA ASP A 47 -3.95 -12.23 2.73
C ASP A 47 -3.14 -10.99 3.14
N GLN A 48 -3.58 -10.27 4.18
CA GLN A 48 -2.86 -9.11 4.72
C GLN A 48 -1.48 -9.50 5.28
N PHE A 49 -1.39 -10.67 5.92
CA PHE A 49 -0.13 -11.14 6.45
C PHE A 49 0.87 -11.51 5.35
N TYR A 50 0.42 -12.15 4.26
CA TYR A 50 1.25 -12.42 3.09
C TYR A 50 1.68 -11.12 2.39
N GLU A 51 0.82 -10.12 2.33
CA GLU A 51 1.18 -8.81 1.78
C GLU A 51 2.27 -8.12 2.62
N LEU A 52 2.15 -8.14 3.95
CA LEU A 52 3.20 -7.63 4.84
C LEU A 52 4.54 -8.37 4.61
N GLN A 53 4.52 -9.69 4.44
CA GLN A 53 5.73 -10.45 4.12
C GLN A 53 6.30 -10.07 2.74
N ALA A 54 5.45 -9.82 1.75
CA ALA A 54 5.85 -9.37 0.43
C ALA A 54 6.50 -7.99 0.49
N THR A 55 5.94 -7.07 1.24
CA THR A 55 6.51 -5.72 1.47
C THR A 55 7.89 -5.80 2.13
N VAL A 56 8.04 -6.64 3.16
CA VAL A 56 9.36 -6.88 3.80
C VAL A 56 10.36 -7.51 2.82
N ALA A 57 9.91 -8.43 1.98
CA ALA A 57 10.77 -9.01 0.94
C ALA A 57 11.22 -7.93 -0.08
N ALA A 58 10.32 -7.04 -0.48
CA ALA A 58 10.64 -5.92 -1.37
C ALA A 58 11.65 -4.96 -0.73
N PHE A 59 11.46 -4.62 0.55
CA PHE A 59 12.40 -3.80 1.30
C PHE A 59 13.83 -4.38 1.30
N HIS A 60 13.96 -5.70 1.35
CA HIS A 60 15.25 -6.40 1.23
C HIS A 60 15.71 -6.62 -0.23
N GLY A 61 15.05 -6.04 -1.22
CA GLY A 61 15.38 -6.20 -2.63
C GLY A 61 15.02 -7.57 -3.23
N LYS A 62 14.28 -8.41 -2.50
CA LYS A 62 13.85 -9.75 -2.93
C LYS A 62 12.57 -9.66 -3.76
N LEU A 63 12.62 -8.93 -4.88
CA LEU A 63 11.42 -8.61 -5.68
C LEU A 63 10.66 -9.85 -6.21
N ARG A 64 11.37 -10.97 -6.48
CA ARG A 64 10.69 -12.21 -6.87
C ARG A 64 9.81 -12.77 -5.76
N ASP A 65 10.31 -12.73 -4.54
CA ASP A 65 9.57 -13.21 -3.37
C ASP A 65 8.40 -12.26 -3.06
N ALA A 66 8.61 -10.95 -3.19
CA ALA A 66 7.57 -9.94 -3.06
C ALA A 66 6.42 -10.18 -4.05
N ARG A 67 6.72 -10.29 -5.34
CA ARG A 67 5.73 -10.58 -6.40
C ARG A 67 4.95 -11.87 -6.14
N SER A 68 5.64 -12.91 -5.67
CA SER A 68 5.01 -14.19 -5.35
C SER A 68 4.10 -14.08 -4.12
N GLY A 69 4.54 -13.36 -3.08
CA GLY A 69 3.78 -13.11 -1.86
C GLY A 69 2.50 -12.33 -2.13
N THR A 70 2.62 -11.20 -2.85
CA THR A 70 1.45 -10.38 -3.25
C THR A 70 0.46 -11.17 -4.10
N ARG A 71 0.93 -11.95 -5.08
CA ARG A 71 0.02 -12.79 -5.87
C ARG A 71 -0.74 -13.78 -5.00
N HIS A 72 -0.08 -14.36 -4.00
CA HIS A 72 -0.72 -15.25 -3.05
C HIS A 72 -1.74 -14.51 -2.17
N ALA A 73 -1.44 -13.29 -1.72
CA ALA A 73 -2.36 -12.43 -0.99
C ALA A 73 -3.61 -12.10 -1.81
N VAL A 74 -3.43 -11.66 -3.07
CA VAL A 74 -4.53 -11.40 -4.01
C VAL A 74 -5.41 -12.64 -4.20
N ASP A 75 -4.81 -13.81 -4.43
CA ASP A 75 -5.53 -15.07 -4.60
C ASP A 75 -6.34 -15.47 -3.35
N LEU A 76 -5.81 -15.23 -2.17
CA LEU A 76 -6.50 -15.50 -0.90
C LEU A 76 -7.69 -14.56 -0.71
N ALA A 77 -7.48 -13.24 -0.87
CA ALA A 77 -8.52 -12.23 -0.77
C ALA A 77 -9.67 -12.52 -1.77
N MET A 78 -9.32 -12.88 -3.01
CA MET A 78 -10.32 -13.23 -4.02
C MET A 78 -11.12 -14.49 -3.65
N ARG A 79 -10.48 -15.52 -3.09
CA ARG A 79 -11.17 -16.75 -2.65
C ARG A 79 -12.14 -16.52 -1.49
N THR A 80 -11.87 -15.53 -0.65
CA THR A 80 -12.73 -15.14 0.47
C THR A 80 -13.75 -14.06 0.11
N GLY A 81 -13.80 -13.64 -1.17
CA GLY A 81 -14.72 -12.62 -1.67
C GLY A 81 -14.31 -11.19 -1.31
N GLN A 82 -13.11 -10.98 -0.81
CA GLN A 82 -12.58 -9.67 -0.39
C GLN A 82 -11.91 -8.96 -1.58
N ARG A 83 -12.72 -8.58 -2.57
CA ARG A 83 -12.22 -7.95 -3.81
C ARG A 83 -11.46 -6.65 -3.57
N GLU A 84 -11.88 -5.86 -2.60
CA GLU A 84 -11.23 -4.59 -2.27
C GLU A 84 -9.85 -4.84 -1.65
N SER A 85 -9.70 -5.80 -0.73
CA SER A 85 -8.38 -6.21 -0.22
C SER A 85 -7.47 -6.70 -1.35
N ALA A 86 -7.99 -7.52 -2.27
CA ALA A 86 -7.22 -7.97 -3.43
C ALA A 86 -6.75 -6.77 -4.31
N ALA A 87 -7.60 -5.76 -4.48
CA ALA A 87 -7.26 -4.55 -5.21
C ALA A 87 -6.16 -3.75 -4.51
N HIS A 88 -6.22 -3.62 -3.18
CA HIS A 88 -5.17 -2.99 -2.38
C HIS A 88 -3.83 -3.71 -2.55
N HIS A 89 -3.79 -5.03 -2.39
CA HIS A 89 -2.55 -5.80 -2.56
C HIS A 89 -1.93 -5.62 -3.95
N ALA A 90 -2.76 -5.59 -5.00
CA ALA A 90 -2.27 -5.31 -6.36
C ALA A 90 -1.72 -3.87 -6.50
N ALA A 91 -2.38 -2.89 -5.89
CA ALA A 91 -1.94 -1.49 -5.91
C ALA A 91 -0.65 -1.27 -5.11
N ASP A 92 -0.47 -1.96 -3.98
CA ASP A 92 0.76 -1.95 -3.18
C ASP A 92 1.96 -2.46 -4.00
N MET A 93 1.77 -3.59 -4.68
CA MET A 93 2.83 -4.12 -5.55
C MET A 93 3.09 -3.20 -6.76
N ALA A 94 2.06 -2.54 -7.31
CA ALA A 94 2.24 -1.55 -8.38
C ALA A 94 3.16 -0.41 -7.92
N MET A 95 3.00 0.07 -6.68
CA MET A 95 3.87 1.09 -6.10
C MET A 95 5.31 0.58 -5.95
N ILE A 96 5.51 -0.64 -5.45
CA ILE A 96 6.83 -1.26 -5.32
C ILE A 96 7.53 -1.36 -6.69
N GLU A 97 6.81 -1.81 -7.73
CA GLU A 97 7.34 -1.90 -9.09
C GLU A 97 7.71 -0.52 -9.65
N ALA A 98 6.87 0.49 -9.42
CA ALA A 98 7.15 1.87 -9.81
C ALA A 98 8.42 2.42 -9.15
N MET A 99 8.57 2.21 -7.84
CA MET A 99 9.73 2.64 -7.06
C MET A 99 11.01 1.89 -7.44
N THR A 100 10.89 0.66 -7.91
CA THR A 100 12.04 -0.17 -8.35
C THR A 100 12.33 -0.04 -9.85
N GLY A 101 11.57 0.78 -10.57
CA GLY A 101 11.83 1.17 -11.97
C GLY A 101 11.16 0.28 -13.01
N ASP A 102 10.29 -0.66 -12.64
CA ASP A 102 9.51 -1.46 -13.60
C ASP A 102 8.15 -0.79 -13.90
N ALA A 103 8.19 0.27 -14.70
CA ALA A 103 6.99 1.02 -15.08
C ALA A 103 5.93 0.17 -15.82
N SER A 104 6.36 -0.88 -16.54
CA SER A 104 5.44 -1.77 -17.23
C SER A 104 4.66 -2.66 -16.25
N ALA A 105 5.36 -3.24 -15.27
CA ALA A 105 4.73 -4.02 -14.22
C ALA A 105 3.82 -3.15 -13.34
N ALA A 106 4.29 -1.94 -12.98
CA ALA A 106 3.48 -0.97 -12.21
C ALA A 106 2.16 -0.66 -12.91
N ARG A 107 2.19 -0.38 -14.22
CA ARG A 107 0.97 -0.14 -15.00
C ARG A 107 0.04 -1.35 -15.00
N SER A 108 0.56 -2.55 -15.29
CA SER A 108 -0.25 -3.77 -15.35
C SER A 108 -0.95 -4.07 -14.03
N LEU A 109 -0.26 -3.92 -12.92
CA LEU A 109 -0.82 -4.11 -11.58
C LEU A 109 -1.82 -3.01 -11.20
N THR A 110 -1.59 -1.76 -11.63
CA THR A 110 -2.55 -0.68 -11.49
C THR A 110 -3.85 -0.98 -12.23
N ASP A 111 -3.77 -1.47 -13.47
CA ASP A 111 -4.94 -1.85 -14.26
C ASP A 111 -5.70 -3.01 -13.58
N GLU A 112 -4.99 -4.00 -13.02
CA GLU A 112 -5.57 -5.09 -12.23
C GLU A 112 -6.29 -4.57 -10.99
N ALA A 113 -5.65 -3.72 -10.19
CA ALA A 113 -6.24 -3.12 -8.99
C ALA A 113 -7.53 -2.36 -9.31
N LEU A 114 -7.52 -1.51 -10.33
CA LEU A 114 -8.68 -0.73 -10.75
C LEU A 114 -9.79 -1.59 -11.37
N ALA A 115 -9.48 -2.74 -11.95
CA ALA A 115 -10.47 -3.72 -12.42
C ALA A 115 -11.14 -4.45 -11.25
N LEU A 116 -10.43 -4.66 -10.15
CA LEU A 116 -10.95 -5.26 -8.92
C LEU A 116 -11.81 -4.28 -8.12
N SER A 117 -11.36 -3.03 -7.96
CA SER A 117 -12.08 -1.96 -7.23
C SER A 117 -11.91 -0.63 -7.95
N SER A 118 -12.90 -0.27 -8.80
CA SER A 118 -12.89 0.98 -9.57
C SER A 118 -13.40 2.20 -8.80
N GLU A 119 -14.02 2.00 -7.65
CA GLU A 119 -14.67 3.05 -6.86
C GLU A 119 -14.03 3.25 -5.48
N GLY A 120 -13.15 2.33 -5.05
CA GLY A 120 -12.45 2.41 -3.78
C GLY A 120 -11.47 3.59 -3.76
N ARG A 121 -11.70 4.54 -2.85
CA ARG A 121 -10.90 5.77 -2.72
C ARG A 121 -9.39 5.45 -2.63
N ASP A 122 -9.02 4.56 -1.71
CA ASP A 122 -7.63 4.28 -1.40
C ASP A 122 -6.94 3.51 -2.53
N VAL A 123 -7.64 2.57 -3.17
CA VAL A 123 -7.15 1.87 -4.36
C VAL A 123 -6.87 2.84 -5.51
N ILE A 124 -7.80 3.78 -5.77
CA ILE A 124 -7.62 4.77 -6.83
C ILE A 124 -6.45 5.71 -6.50
N ALA A 125 -6.33 6.14 -5.24
CA ALA A 125 -5.23 6.99 -4.78
C ALA A 125 -3.87 6.31 -4.97
N GLN A 126 -3.75 5.08 -4.53
CA GLN A 126 -2.52 4.31 -4.63
C GLN A 126 -2.15 3.97 -6.08
N ALA A 127 -3.14 3.64 -6.91
CA ALA A 127 -2.97 3.47 -8.34
C ALA A 127 -2.44 4.76 -9.00
N GLY A 128 -2.98 5.91 -8.62
CA GLY A 128 -2.52 7.22 -9.10
C GLY A 128 -1.08 7.53 -8.70
N LEU A 129 -0.72 7.22 -7.45
CA LEU A 129 0.64 7.38 -6.94
C LEU A 129 1.63 6.46 -7.68
N ALA A 130 1.31 5.18 -7.84
CA ALA A 130 2.15 4.22 -8.56
C ALA A 130 2.41 4.68 -10.01
N LEU A 131 1.38 5.11 -10.73
CA LEU A 131 1.53 5.64 -12.08
C LEU A 131 2.36 6.93 -12.12
N ALA A 132 2.17 7.82 -11.14
CA ALA A 132 2.94 9.06 -11.06
C ALA A 132 4.43 8.78 -10.78
N PHE A 133 4.76 7.86 -9.87
CA PHE A 133 6.14 7.41 -9.66
C PHE A 133 6.74 6.77 -10.91
N ALA A 134 5.99 5.98 -11.63
CA ALA A 134 6.41 5.35 -12.89
C ALA A 134 6.51 6.36 -14.07
N ASN A 135 6.24 7.64 -13.85
CA ASN A 135 6.15 8.67 -14.91
C ASN A 135 5.16 8.29 -16.02
N ASP A 136 4.06 7.66 -15.64
CA ASP A 136 3.02 7.25 -16.58
C ASP A 136 2.03 8.39 -16.87
N PRO A 137 1.71 8.70 -18.14
CA PRO A 137 0.80 9.78 -18.50
C PRO A 137 -0.63 9.60 -17.97
N HIS A 138 -1.03 8.37 -17.60
CA HIS A 138 -2.36 8.13 -17.04
C HIS A 138 -2.53 8.64 -15.60
N ALA A 139 -1.43 8.92 -14.88
CA ALA A 139 -1.48 9.46 -13.52
C ALA A 139 -2.32 10.73 -13.43
N ALA A 140 -2.23 11.63 -14.41
CA ALA A 140 -3.01 12.88 -14.43
C ALA A 140 -4.52 12.59 -14.46
N ARG A 141 -4.96 11.61 -15.26
CA ARG A 141 -6.37 11.24 -15.36
C ARG A 141 -6.89 10.60 -14.06
N ILE A 142 -6.06 9.84 -13.37
CA ILE A 142 -6.41 9.27 -12.06
C ILE A 142 -6.53 10.38 -11.01
N ALA A 143 -5.62 11.35 -10.99
CA ALA A 143 -5.73 12.52 -10.10
C ALA A 143 -7.02 13.31 -10.34
N GLU A 144 -7.40 13.53 -11.59
CA GLU A 144 -8.67 14.16 -11.94
C GLU A 144 -9.90 13.34 -11.54
N LYS A 145 -9.80 12.01 -11.63
CA LYS A 145 -10.88 11.11 -11.18
C LYS A 145 -11.08 11.25 -9.67
N LEU A 146 -10.01 11.18 -8.89
CA LEU A 146 -10.03 11.34 -7.43
C LEU A 146 -10.64 12.68 -7.04
N ASP A 147 -10.15 13.77 -7.62
CA ASP A 147 -10.57 15.14 -7.34
C ASP A 147 -12.10 15.31 -7.54
N ARG A 148 -12.64 14.76 -8.63
CA ARG A 148 -14.06 14.83 -8.95
C ARG A 148 -14.93 13.88 -8.14
N GLN A 149 -14.43 12.69 -7.82
CA GLN A 149 -15.21 11.66 -7.14
C GLN A 149 -15.29 11.88 -5.63
N PHE A 150 -14.25 12.50 -5.05
CA PHE A 150 -14.13 12.74 -3.62
C PHE A 150 -13.83 14.22 -3.29
N PRO A 151 -14.70 15.15 -3.69
CA PRO A 151 -14.40 16.59 -3.60
C PRO A 151 -14.36 17.13 -2.16
N GLU A 152 -14.94 16.40 -1.19
CA GLU A 152 -14.99 16.78 0.23
C GLU A 152 -14.09 15.89 1.11
N ASP A 153 -13.37 14.94 0.53
CA ASP A 153 -12.47 14.07 1.27
C ASP A 153 -11.14 14.77 1.56
N THR A 154 -10.83 14.94 2.84
CA THR A 154 -9.64 15.66 3.28
C THR A 154 -8.35 15.02 2.78
N LEU A 155 -8.22 13.69 2.84
CA LEU A 155 -7.01 13.00 2.39
C LEU A 155 -6.85 13.11 0.88
N VAL A 156 -7.93 12.97 0.14
CA VAL A 156 -7.89 13.12 -1.32
C VAL A 156 -7.47 14.54 -1.72
N GLN A 157 -8.10 15.55 -1.12
CA GLN A 157 -7.91 16.95 -1.54
C GLN A 157 -6.60 17.55 -1.05
N PHE A 158 -6.12 17.17 0.12
CA PHE A 158 -4.94 17.76 0.73
C PHE A 158 -3.70 16.88 0.73
N VAL A 159 -3.84 15.58 0.41
CA VAL A 159 -2.71 14.64 0.38
C VAL A 159 -2.59 13.96 -0.98
N HIS A 160 -3.52 13.08 -1.34
CA HIS A 160 -3.34 12.20 -2.51
C HIS A 160 -3.23 12.98 -3.83
N VAL A 161 -4.18 13.87 -4.12
CA VAL A 161 -4.18 14.64 -5.38
C VAL A 161 -2.99 15.59 -5.47
N PRO A 162 -2.65 16.37 -4.42
CA PRO A 162 -1.44 17.19 -4.44
C PRO A 162 -0.15 16.40 -4.66
N VAL A 163 0.03 15.26 -3.99
CA VAL A 163 1.25 14.43 -4.13
C VAL A 163 1.35 13.84 -5.53
N ILE A 164 0.27 13.29 -6.09
CA ILE A 164 0.25 12.78 -7.48
C ILE A 164 0.62 13.91 -8.46
N ARG A 165 0.01 15.09 -8.32
CA ARG A 165 0.30 16.25 -9.17
C ARG A 165 1.74 16.76 -8.99
N ALA A 166 2.29 16.69 -7.77
CA ALA A 166 3.68 17.08 -7.50
C ALA A 166 4.67 16.13 -8.19
N LEU A 167 4.44 14.82 -8.14
CA LEU A 167 5.25 13.83 -8.88
C LEU A 167 5.22 14.10 -10.39
N ILE A 168 4.05 14.36 -10.95
CA ILE A 168 3.90 14.73 -12.37
C ILE A 168 4.67 16.03 -12.68
N ALA A 169 4.62 17.01 -11.78
CA ALA A 169 5.36 18.26 -11.96
C ALA A 169 6.88 18.04 -11.91
N MET A 170 7.36 17.18 -11.01
CA MET A 170 8.77 16.80 -10.92
C MET A 170 9.27 16.14 -12.21
N HIS A 171 8.55 15.20 -12.75
CA HIS A 171 8.89 14.56 -14.02
C HIS A 171 8.83 15.54 -15.22
N GLY A 172 8.02 16.59 -15.11
CA GLY A 172 7.94 17.67 -16.09
C GLY A 172 8.97 18.78 -15.91
N ASP A 173 10.01 18.59 -15.08
CA ASP A 173 11.03 19.58 -14.75
C ASP A 173 10.45 20.91 -14.21
N ARG A 174 9.44 20.80 -13.34
CA ARG A 174 8.76 21.93 -12.68
C ARG A 174 8.83 21.83 -11.16
N PRO A 175 10.06 21.86 -10.57
CA PRO A 175 10.26 21.60 -9.14
C PRO A 175 9.57 22.66 -8.25
N ALA A 176 9.53 23.92 -8.65
CA ALA A 176 8.85 24.97 -7.88
C ALA A 176 7.33 24.69 -7.77
N GLN A 177 6.70 24.19 -8.83
CA GLN A 177 5.31 23.78 -8.79
C GLN A 177 5.10 22.55 -7.90
N ALA A 178 6.00 21.58 -7.95
CA ALA A 178 5.94 20.39 -7.08
C ALA A 178 6.00 20.79 -5.60
N ILE A 179 6.92 21.67 -5.22
CA ILE A 179 7.05 22.19 -3.85
C ILE A 179 5.73 22.87 -3.41
N SER A 180 5.19 23.77 -4.24
CA SER A 180 3.94 24.47 -3.91
C SER A 180 2.75 23.51 -3.73
N LEU A 181 2.68 22.41 -4.50
CA LEU A 181 1.67 21.38 -4.33
C LEU A 181 1.84 20.61 -3.02
N LEU A 182 3.08 20.26 -2.66
CA LEU A 182 3.38 19.54 -1.42
C LEU A 182 3.17 20.41 -0.16
N GLU A 183 3.34 21.73 -0.23
CA GLU A 183 3.00 22.64 0.88
C GLU A 183 1.55 22.46 1.35
N THR A 184 0.64 22.09 0.45
CA THR A 184 -0.76 21.80 0.79
C THR A 184 -0.89 20.56 1.69
N SER A 185 0.01 19.59 1.58
CA SER A 185 0.01 18.35 2.35
C SER A 185 0.68 18.50 3.72
N THR A 186 1.57 19.48 3.91
CA THR A 186 2.37 19.68 5.13
C THR A 186 1.59 19.61 6.44
N PRO A 187 0.37 20.20 6.59
CA PRO A 187 -0.38 20.11 7.83
C PRO A 187 -0.81 18.67 8.20
N TYR A 188 -0.76 17.74 7.25
CA TYR A 188 -1.24 16.37 7.38
C TYR A 188 -0.11 15.33 7.47
N GLU A 189 1.16 15.72 7.26
CA GLU A 189 2.32 14.82 7.24
C GLU A 189 2.50 14.00 8.52
N LEU A 190 2.16 14.58 9.68
CA LEU A 190 2.23 13.91 10.97
C LEU A 190 0.85 13.39 11.42
N GLY A 191 -0.14 13.42 10.55
CA GLY A 191 -1.44 12.82 10.80
C GLY A 191 -1.31 11.31 11.00
N TRP A 192 -2.22 10.74 11.79
CA TRP A 192 -2.31 9.30 11.94
C TRP A 192 -2.61 8.67 10.58
N ALA A 193 -1.67 7.91 10.04
CA ALA A 193 -1.95 7.02 8.92
C ALA A 193 -2.96 5.96 9.41
N SER A 194 -4.23 6.16 9.07
CA SER A 194 -5.26 5.18 9.41
C SER A 194 -5.05 3.93 8.57
N TYR A 195 -4.87 2.82 9.25
CA TYR A 195 -4.97 1.45 8.78
C TYR A 195 -4.77 1.20 7.27
N GLY A 196 -3.60 0.73 6.91
CA GLY A 196 -3.35 0.07 5.64
C GLY A 196 -2.43 0.83 4.70
N GLY A 197 -1.14 0.78 4.92
CA GLY A 197 -0.17 0.91 3.83
C GLY A 197 0.42 2.28 3.54
N ASP A 198 -0.12 3.36 4.07
CA ASP A 198 0.34 4.74 3.77
C ASP A 198 1.59 5.18 4.56
N VAL A 199 2.36 4.23 5.07
CA VAL A 199 3.52 4.48 5.95
C VAL A 199 4.79 4.83 5.17
N PHE A 200 4.71 5.02 3.86
CA PHE A 200 5.88 5.25 3.00
C PHE A 200 5.85 6.58 2.23
N LEU A 201 5.50 7.67 2.91
CA LEU A 201 5.80 9.02 2.37
C LEU A 201 6.85 9.70 3.20
#